data_7784e893ffa26a14488c4d2ef00d2042
#
_entry.id   7784e893ffa26a14488c4d2ef00d2042
#
_cell.length_a   1.000
_cell.length_b   1.000
_cell.length_c   1.000
_cell.angle_alpha   90.00
_cell.angle_beta   90.00
_cell.angle_gamma   90.00
#
_symmetry.space_group_name_H-M   'P 1'
#
loop_
_entity.id
_entity.type
_entity.pdbx_description
1 polymer ?
#
loop_
_entity_poly.entity_id
_entity_poly.type
_entity_poly.pdbx_seq_one_letter_code
_entity_poly.pdbx_strand_id
1 'polypeptide(L)'
;MQTQYTSNNQARPITVKFMARMRLDTIKDRFLRQFPGNVPEWGNCRFVFDVESEEYDWLVVYHDLYRAPWSLSIEKLRCPRENTILITTEPSTITVYGSDYLRQFGTVLTSQEPWAISHPNPIFSQAGLVWFYGFPHSGGKIRSYDEMKATAAPVKTKIISTVCSNRRGTLTLHNKRYGFTAQLKSAIQELDIYGHGVKPMSDKAEALDPYQYHISIENHVCLHHLTEKLPDAFLGYTLPFYHGCPNAADYFPSGSFIPIDIGDFERTLDVIKGTIANNEYKDRLPYIIEARRRVLEEYNLFAVLEREICLNDSKMTQSNSYGVIMNRQTLRIKKPLVGIRSIVEKIVTKGKHRIWRRG
;
A
#
# COMPACT_ATOMS: atom_id res chain seq x y z
N MET A 1 -30.94 41.71 25.61
CA MET A 1 -30.54 41.46 24.21
C MET A 1 -29.06 41.16 24.20
N GLN A 2 -28.70 39.89 24.22
CA GLN A 2 -27.34 39.42 24.01
C GLN A 2 -27.31 38.66 22.67
N THR A 3 -26.72 39.31 21.69
CA THR A 3 -26.51 38.74 20.36
C THR A 3 -25.37 37.74 20.44
N GLN A 4 -25.68 36.43 20.41
CA GLN A 4 -24.70 35.40 20.22
C GLN A 4 -24.27 35.42 18.74
N TYR A 5 -23.09 35.94 18.50
CA TYR A 5 -22.35 35.69 17.23
C TYR A 5 -21.67 34.33 17.35
N THR A 6 -22.33 33.28 16.89
CA THR A 6 -21.67 32.01 16.54
C THR A 6 -21.07 32.17 15.15
N SER A 7 -19.82 32.60 15.08
CA SER A 7 -19.05 32.49 13.85
C SER A 7 -18.62 31.02 13.66
N ASN A 8 -19.42 30.28 12.92
CA ASN A 8 -18.99 29.00 12.32
C ASN A 8 -17.96 29.31 11.20
N ASN A 9 -16.72 29.60 11.59
CA ASN A 9 -15.59 29.64 10.69
C ASN A 9 -15.15 28.18 10.43
N GLN A 10 -15.96 27.39 9.71
CA GLN A 10 -15.48 26.15 9.13
C GLN A 10 -14.49 26.57 8.02
N ALA A 11 -13.19 26.37 8.29
CA ALA A 11 -12.16 26.54 7.28
C ALA A 11 -12.53 25.65 6.07
N ARG A 12 -12.38 26.18 4.85
CA ARG A 12 -12.65 25.39 3.64
C ARG A 12 -11.82 24.12 3.63
N PRO A 13 -12.35 22.99 3.10
CA PRO A 13 -11.57 21.77 2.97
C PRO A 13 -10.30 22.00 2.13
N ILE A 14 -9.21 21.35 2.51
CA ILE A 14 -7.96 21.33 1.75
C ILE A 14 -8.20 20.51 0.46
N THR A 15 -8.04 21.14 -0.69
CA THR A 15 -8.20 20.48 -1.99
C THR A 15 -6.91 19.79 -2.39
N VAL A 16 -6.96 18.47 -2.60
CA VAL A 16 -5.81 17.62 -2.90
C VAL A 16 -5.95 17.00 -4.29
N LYS A 17 -5.14 17.43 -5.25
CA LYS A 17 -5.06 16.77 -6.55
C LYS A 17 -4.32 15.45 -6.41
N PHE A 18 -4.95 14.36 -6.85
CA PHE A 18 -4.37 13.01 -6.78
C PHE A 18 -4.04 12.52 -8.17
N MET A 19 -2.77 12.17 -8.40
CA MET A 19 -2.28 11.64 -9.66
C MET A 19 -1.63 10.27 -9.45
N ALA A 20 -1.65 9.42 -10.47
CA ALA A 20 -1.09 8.08 -10.40
C ALA A 20 -0.37 7.69 -11.70
N ARG A 21 0.49 6.67 -11.62
CA ARG A 21 1.19 6.12 -12.78
C ARG A 21 0.26 5.53 -13.84
N MET A 22 -0.88 4.99 -13.44
CA MET A 22 -1.91 4.48 -14.34
C MET A 22 -2.91 5.58 -14.65
N ARG A 23 -3.59 5.48 -15.80
CA ARG A 23 -4.66 6.40 -16.14
C ARG A 23 -5.77 6.34 -15.10
N LEU A 24 -6.08 7.48 -14.49
CA LEU A 24 -7.06 7.57 -13.41
C LEU A 24 -8.48 7.23 -13.89
N ASP A 25 -8.85 7.57 -15.11
CA ASP A 25 -10.13 7.21 -15.71
C ASP A 25 -10.37 5.69 -15.74
N THR A 26 -9.31 4.88 -15.78
CA THR A 26 -9.41 3.42 -15.80
C THR A 26 -9.30 2.77 -14.41
N ILE A 27 -8.79 3.49 -13.42
CA ILE A 27 -8.50 2.90 -12.10
C ILE A 27 -9.10 3.67 -10.93
N LYS A 28 -9.77 4.80 -11.15
CA LYS A 28 -10.28 5.65 -10.05
C LYS A 28 -11.21 4.90 -9.10
N ASP A 29 -11.95 3.92 -9.58
CA ASP A 29 -12.86 3.13 -8.72
C ASP A 29 -12.11 2.35 -7.63
N ARG A 30 -10.83 1.99 -7.88
CA ARG A 30 -9.96 1.39 -6.85
C ARG A 30 -9.70 2.35 -5.69
N PHE A 31 -9.72 3.63 -5.97
CA PHE A 31 -9.52 4.69 -4.97
C PHE A 31 -10.84 5.14 -4.39
N LEU A 32 -11.85 5.43 -5.23
CA LEU A 32 -13.16 5.93 -4.76
C LEU A 32 -13.84 4.98 -3.79
N ARG A 33 -13.74 3.67 -4.01
CA ARG A 33 -14.31 2.66 -3.11
C ARG A 33 -13.73 2.69 -1.68
N GLN A 34 -12.63 3.39 -1.44
CA GLN A 34 -12.00 3.53 -0.13
C GLN A 34 -12.59 4.69 0.69
N PHE A 35 -13.44 5.50 0.10
CA PHE A 35 -14.11 6.61 0.78
C PHE A 35 -15.51 6.22 1.26
N PRO A 36 -15.95 6.76 2.41
CA PRO A 36 -17.36 6.71 2.81
C PRO A 36 -18.25 7.27 1.70
N GLY A 37 -19.34 6.56 1.38
CA GLY A 37 -20.26 6.95 0.32
C GLY A 37 -19.66 7.04 -1.08
N ASN A 38 -18.43 6.57 -1.29
CA ASN A 38 -17.60 6.82 -2.49
C ASN A 38 -17.39 8.31 -2.79
N VAL A 39 -17.61 9.19 -1.82
CA VAL A 39 -17.35 10.63 -1.91
C VAL A 39 -15.87 10.86 -1.59
N PRO A 40 -15.10 11.49 -2.49
CA PRO A 40 -13.65 11.61 -2.33
C PRO A 40 -13.25 12.68 -1.29
N GLU A 41 -13.74 12.50 -0.07
CA GLU A 41 -13.47 13.34 1.09
C GLU A 41 -13.04 12.47 2.27
N TRP A 42 -12.01 12.91 2.99
CA TRP A 42 -11.55 12.29 4.21
C TRP A 42 -11.06 13.35 5.18
N GLY A 43 -11.67 13.39 6.37
CA GLY A 43 -11.35 14.41 7.37
C GLY A 43 -11.50 15.82 6.80
N ASN A 44 -10.42 16.60 6.82
CA ASN A 44 -10.39 17.96 6.29
C ASN A 44 -9.91 18.06 4.83
N CYS A 45 -9.73 16.92 4.13
CA CYS A 45 -9.24 16.88 2.76
C CYS A 45 -10.33 16.47 1.76
N ARG A 46 -10.40 17.18 0.63
CA ARG A 46 -11.18 16.83 -0.56
C ARG A 46 -10.23 16.44 -1.67
N PHE A 47 -10.34 15.19 -2.16
CA PHE A 47 -9.46 14.65 -3.19
C PHE A 47 -10.06 14.83 -4.59
N VAL A 48 -9.26 15.35 -5.51
CA VAL A 48 -9.64 15.58 -6.90
C VAL A 48 -8.87 14.61 -7.79
N PHE A 49 -9.61 13.77 -8.52
CA PHE A 49 -9.06 12.78 -9.46
C PHE A 49 -9.07 13.25 -10.92
N ASP A 50 -9.44 14.52 -11.15
CA ASP A 50 -9.33 15.15 -12.45
C ASP A 50 -7.88 15.61 -12.67
N VAL A 51 -7.22 15.03 -13.67
CA VAL A 51 -5.83 15.33 -14.00
C VAL A 51 -5.66 16.74 -14.60
N GLU A 52 -6.72 17.33 -15.16
CA GLU A 52 -6.72 18.66 -15.73
C GLU A 52 -7.05 19.76 -14.70
N SER A 53 -7.43 19.36 -13.47
CA SER A 53 -7.73 20.34 -12.41
C SER A 53 -6.52 21.24 -12.12
N GLU A 54 -6.75 22.54 -12.14
CA GLU A 54 -5.76 23.58 -11.80
C GLU A 54 -5.99 24.20 -10.42
N GLU A 55 -7.09 23.88 -9.76
CA GLU A 55 -7.48 24.40 -8.44
C GLU A 55 -7.23 23.35 -7.36
N TYR A 56 -6.09 23.45 -6.68
CA TYR A 56 -5.74 22.57 -5.57
C TYR A 56 -4.71 23.24 -4.63
N ASP A 57 -4.72 22.83 -3.39
CA ASP A 57 -3.80 23.28 -2.34
C ASP A 57 -2.60 22.34 -2.22
N TRP A 58 -2.82 21.03 -2.50
CA TRP A 58 -1.82 19.95 -2.42
C TRP A 58 -1.85 19.08 -3.66
N LEU A 59 -0.68 18.54 -4.02
CA LEU A 59 -0.55 17.51 -5.04
C LEU A 59 0.00 16.22 -4.44
N VAL A 60 -0.70 15.11 -4.65
CA VAL A 60 -0.23 13.76 -4.31
C VAL A 60 0.03 12.97 -5.58
N VAL A 61 1.21 12.36 -5.67
CA VAL A 61 1.58 11.47 -6.78
C VAL A 61 1.79 10.05 -6.26
N TYR A 62 0.91 9.13 -6.68
CA TYR A 62 0.96 7.73 -6.33
C TYR A 62 1.85 6.95 -7.31
N HIS A 63 3.05 6.61 -6.89
CA HIS A 63 4.11 5.93 -7.63
C HIS A 63 4.84 6.81 -8.66
N ASP A 64 4.14 7.40 -9.61
CA ASP A 64 4.69 8.25 -10.68
C ASP A 64 3.53 8.98 -11.38
N LEU A 65 3.83 9.96 -12.23
CA LEU A 65 2.86 10.52 -13.15
C LEU A 65 2.58 9.55 -14.30
N TYR A 66 1.32 9.47 -14.73
CA TYR A 66 0.97 8.73 -15.95
C TYR A 66 1.72 9.30 -17.16
N ARG A 67 2.17 8.43 -18.02
CA ARG A 67 2.81 8.79 -19.29
C ARG A 67 2.30 7.89 -20.41
N ALA A 68 1.66 8.49 -21.40
CA ALA A 68 1.30 7.76 -22.61
C ALA A 68 2.58 7.32 -23.39
N PRO A 69 2.53 6.25 -24.18
CA PRO A 69 3.63 5.86 -25.04
C PRO A 69 4.10 7.04 -25.90
N TRP A 70 5.41 7.22 -26.01
CA TRP A 70 6.06 8.25 -26.85
C TRP A 70 5.73 9.69 -26.46
N SER A 71 5.06 9.96 -25.35
CA SER A 71 4.78 11.31 -24.85
C SER A 71 5.74 11.73 -23.73
N LEU A 72 5.76 13.02 -23.42
CA LEU A 72 6.34 13.57 -22.20
C LEU A 72 5.22 13.76 -21.18
N SER A 73 5.52 13.56 -19.91
CA SER A 73 4.56 13.79 -18.82
C SER A 73 5.16 14.79 -17.83
N ILE A 74 4.54 15.94 -17.77
CA ILE A 74 4.97 17.10 -16.96
C ILE A 74 3.73 17.69 -16.31
N GLU A 75 3.74 17.79 -15.01
CA GLU A 75 2.74 18.52 -14.22
C GLU A 75 3.28 19.90 -13.87
N LYS A 76 2.57 20.95 -14.25
CA LYS A 76 2.84 22.34 -13.83
C LYS A 76 2.14 22.55 -12.50
N LEU A 77 2.91 22.78 -11.44
CA LEU A 77 2.35 22.97 -10.11
C LEU A 77 1.49 24.25 -10.04
N ARG A 78 0.36 24.11 -9.35
CA ARG A 78 -0.52 25.21 -8.94
C ARG A 78 -0.46 25.44 -7.44
N CYS A 79 0.33 24.65 -6.73
CA CYS A 79 0.66 24.78 -5.32
C CYS A 79 2.19 24.91 -5.14
N PRO A 80 2.69 25.39 -4.00
CA PRO A 80 4.10 25.33 -3.65
C PRO A 80 4.64 23.91 -3.74
N ARG A 81 5.92 23.74 -4.12
CA ARG A 81 6.55 22.43 -4.17
C ARG A 81 6.46 21.69 -2.84
N GLU A 82 6.54 22.42 -1.76
CA GLU A 82 6.43 21.94 -0.39
C GLU A 82 5.10 21.22 -0.15
N ASN A 83 4.02 21.64 -0.82
CA ASN A 83 2.69 21.00 -0.80
C ASN A 83 2.58 19.84 -1.78
N THR A 84 3.65 19.10 -2.00
CA THR A 84 3.62 17.91 -2.87
C THR A 84 4.12 16.68 -2.14
N ILE A 85 3.39 15.57 -2.27
CA ILE A 85 3.72 14.27 -1.68
C ILE A 85 3.91 13.23 -2.79
N LEU A 86 5.05 12.57 -2.80
CA LEU A 86 5.24 11.33 -3.56
C LEU A 86 5.00 10.14 -2.63
N ILE A 87 4.17 9.18 -3.06
CA ILE A 87 4.03 7.88 -2.41
C ILE A 87 4.82 6.85 -3.19
N THR A 88 5.80 6.20 -2.56
CA THR A 88 6.49 5.06 -3.15
C THR A 88 5.68 3.78 -2.89
N THR A 89 5.32 3.06 -3.94
CA THR A 89 4.43 1.89 -3.83
C THR A 89 5.16 0.56 -3.95
N GLU A 90 6.40 0.59 -4.41
CA GLU A 90 7.21 -0.59 -4.67
C GLU A 90 8.46 -0.59 -3.80
N PRO A 91 8.93 -1.75 -3.34
CA PRO A 91 10.18 -1.84 -2.60
C PRO A 91 11.39 -1.50 -3.48
N SER A 92 12.50 -1.13 -2.87
CA SER A 92 13.74 -0.75 -3.56
C SER A 92 14.35 -1.89 -4.39
N THR A 93 14.02 -3.15 -4.07
CA THR A 93 14.32 -4.33 -4.90
C THR A 93 13.62 -4.33 -6.25
N ILE A 94 12.48 -3.67 -6.38
CA ILE A 94 11.68 -3.55 -7.62
C ILE A 94 11.97 -2.21 -8.28
N THR A 95 11.72 -1.10 -7.57
CA THR A 95 11.81 0.26 -8.11
C THR A 95 12.81 1.11 -7.34
N VAL A 96 13.80 1.62 -8.05
CA VAL A 96 14.68 2.70 -7.56
C VAL A 96 14.15 4.00 -8.17
N TYR A 97 13.68 4.90 -7.33
CA TYR A 97 13.07 6.16 -7.81
C TYR A 97 14.13 7.15 -8.32
N GLY A 98 15.30 7.18 -7.71
CA GLY A 98 16.39 8.10 -8.05
C GLY A 98 16.27 9.44 -7.32
N SER A 99 17.40 9.95 -6.81
CA SER A 99 17.46 11.16 -5.97
C SER A 99 16.92 12.40 -6.68
N ASP A 100 17.22 12.57 -7.97
CA ASP A 100 16.75 13.72 -8.75
C ASP A 100 15.25 13.70 -8.97
N TYR A 101 14.64 12.51 -9.07
CA TYR A 101 13.18 12.40 -9.16
C TYR A 101 12.52 12.71 -7.82
N LEU A 102 13.04 12.14 -6.73
CA LEU A 102 12.53 12.39 -5.38
C LEU A 102 12.55 13.86 -5.01
N ARG A 103 13.62 14.59 -5.35
CA ARG A 103 13.80 16.02 -5.04
C ARG A 103 12.79 16.96 -5.71
N GLN A 104 12.02 16.49 -6.68
CA GLN A 104 10.94 17.29 -7.26
C GLN A 104 9.79 17.51 -6.28
N PHE A 105 9.67 16.67 -5.26
CA PHE A 105 8.59 16.72 -4.27
C PHE A 105 9.02 17.41 -2.98
N GLY A 106 8.07 17.97 -2.25
CA GLY A 106 8.28 18.51 -0.91
C GLY A 106 8.47 17.41 0.13
N THR A 107 7.72 16.32 -0.01
CA THR A 107 7.72 15.18 0.91
C THR A 107 7.68 13.86 0.14
N VAL A 108 8.31 12.82 0.69
CA VAL A 108 8.26 11.45 0.17
C VAL A 108 7.76 10.51 1.25
N LEU A 109 6.54 10.00 1.10
CA LEU A 109 6.00 8.94 1.95
C LEU A 109 6.44 7.58 1.40
N THR A 110 7.15 6.82 2.21
CA THR A 110 7.86 5.62 1.75
C THR A 110 8.00 4.54 2.80
N SER A 111 7.93 3.29 2.36
CA SER A 111 8.36 2.12 3.13
C SER A 111 9.66 1.51 2.58
N GLN A 112 10.37 2.19 1.69
CA GLN A 112 11.69 1.76 1.26
C GLN A 112 12.72 2.00 2.38
N GLU A 113 13.82 1.26 2.35
CA GLU A 113 14.88 1.40 3.33
C GLU A 113 15.49 2.82 3.32
N PRO A 114 15.87 3.39 4.49
CA PRO A 114 16.43 4.73 4.56
C PRO A 114 17.64 4.96 3.64
N TRP A 115 18.48 3.94 3.48
CA TRP A 115 19.64 4.01 2.61
C TRP A 115 19.31 4.04 1.10
N ALA A 116 18.08 3.69 0.71
CA ALA A 116 17.59 3.71 -0.68
C ALA A 116 16.90 5.03 -1.04
N ILE A 117 16.60 5.88 -0.05
CA ILE A 117 15.87 7.14 -0.20
C ILE A 117 16.80 8.31 0.11
N SER A 118 17.12 9.10 -0.91
CA SER A 118 17.89 10.34 -0.76
C SER A 118 16.97 11.55 -0.95
N HIS A 119 16.31 11.97 0.14
CA HIS A 119 15.40 13.12 0.17
C HIS A 119 15.53 13.87 1.50
N PRO A 120 15.41 15.22 1.53
CA PRO A 120 15.55 16.00 2.77
C PRO A 120 14.38 15.78 3.75
N ASN A 121 13.21 15.44 3.27
CA ASN A 121 11.99 15.29 4.07
C ASN A 121 11.27 13.96 3.75
N PRO A 122 11.86 12.79 4.09
CA PRO A 122 11.21 11.50 3.92
C PRO A 122 10.33 11.20 5.14
N ILE A 123 9.16 10.61 4.91
CA ILE A 123 8.32 10.02 5.93
C ILE A 123 8.40 8.51 5.79
N PHE A 124 9.10 7.85 6.71
CA PHE A 124 9.20 6.39 6.74
C PHE A 124 8.01 5.81 7.49
N SER A 125 7.02 5.36 6.72
CA SER A 125 5.78 4.76 7.22
C SER A 125 5.16 3.84 6.17
N GLN A 126 4.20 3.04 6.59
CA GLN A 126 3.30 2.38 5.66
C GLN A 126 2.45 3.43 4.91
N ALA A 127 2.22 3.21 3.64
CA ALA A 127 1.59 4.19 2.77
C ALA A 127 0.09 3.98 2.55
N GLY A 128 -0.54 3.03 3.25
CA GLY A 128 -1.95 2.69 3.05
C GLY A 128 -2.26 2.26 1.60
N LEU A 129 -1.45 1.36 1.04
CA LEU A 129 -1.62 0.93 -0.35
C LEU A 129 -3.01 0.39 -0.62
N VAL A 130 -3.48 0.51 -1.86
CA VAL A 130 -4.82 0.06 -2.27
C VAL A 130 -5.04 -1.43 -2.00
N TRP A 131 -6.24 -1.78 -1.55
CA TRP A 131 -6.66 -3.14 -1.28
C TRP A 131 -7.11 -3.87 -2.55
N PHE A 132 -6.90 -5.19 -2.59
CA PHE A 132 -7.43 -6.05 -3.64
C PHE A 132 -8.65 -6.86 -3.20
N TYR A 133 -8.86 -7.03 -1.89
CA TYR A 133 -10.07 -7.64 -1.35
C TYR A 133 -11.31 -6.87 -1.79
N GLY A 134 -12.31 -7.55 -2.33
CA GLY A 134 -13.54 -6.93 -2.81
C GLY A 134 -13.40 -6.09 -4.07
N PHE A 135 -12.34 -6.34 -4.88
CA PHE A 135 -12.13 -5.68 -6.16
C PHE A 135 -11.89 -6.74 -7.26
N PRO A 136 -12.95 -7.22 -7.93
CA PRO A 136 -12.83 -8.26 -8.93
C PRO A 136 -12.09 -7.77 -10.19
N HIS A 137 -11.18 -8.62 -10.72
CA HIS A 137 -10.34 -8.29 -11.87
C HIS A 137 -11.06 -8.41 -13.22
N SER A 138 -12.09 -9.25 -13.31
CA SER A 138 -12.78 -9.59 -14.56
C SER A 138 -14.22 -9.13 -14.61
N GLY A 139 -14.53 -8.02 -13.95
CA GLY A 139 -15.89 -7.53 -13.78
C GLY A 139 -16.59 -8.18 -12.58
N GLY A 140 -17.63 -7.55 -12.08
CA GLY A 140 -18.36 -7.97 -10.89
C GLY A 140 -18.59 -6.80 -9.94
N LYS A 141 -19.24 -7.07 -8.81
CA LYS A 141 -19.55 -6.05 -7.82
C LYS A 141 -18.30 -5.66 -7.02
N ILE A 142 -17.91 -4.39 -7.11
CA ILE A 142 -16.87 -3.81 -6.27
C ILE A 142 -17.46 -3.55 -4.88
N ARG A 143 -16.81 -4.05 -3.82
CA ARG A 143 -17.20 -3.77 -2.44
C ARG A 143 -16.71 -2.38 -2.04
N SER A 144 -17.63 -1.51 -1.65
CA SER A 144 -17.32 -0.17 -1.16
C SER A 144 -16.82 -0.18 0.29
N TYR A 145 -16.29 0.96 0.75
CA TYR A 145 -15.95 1.20 2.15
C TYR A 145 -17.12 0.89 3.09
N ASP A 146 -18.31 1.43 2.77
CA ASP A 146 -19.49 1.29 3.62
C ASP A 146 -19.99 -0.16 3.68
N GLU A 147 -19.98 -0.86 2.54
CA GLU A 147 -20.31 -2.29 2.53
C GLU A 147 -19.32 -3.10 3.37
N MET A 148 -18.02 -2.83 3.21
CA MET A 148 -17.02 -3.51 4.03
C MET A 148 -17.20 -3.18 5.51
N LYS A 149 -17.46 -1.92 5.86
CA LYS A 149 -17.66 -1.48 7.24
C LYS A 149 -18.89 -2.11 7.88
N ALA A 150 -19.98 -2.23 7.13
CA ALA A 150 -21.23 -2.81 7.60
C ALA A 150 -21.23 -4.36 7.64
N THR A 151 -20.32 -5.01 6.90
CA THR A 151 -20.29 -6.48 6.82
C THR A 151 -19.73 -7.08 8.12
N ALA A 152 -20.52 -7.94 8.76
CA ALA A 152 -20.08 -8.75 9.89
C ALA A 152 -19.10 -9.86 9.44
N ALA A 153 -18.40 -10.45 10.42
CA ALA A 153 -17.51 -11.58 10.15
C ALA A 153 -18.30 -12.74 9.49
N PRO A 154 -17.89 -13.22 8.30
CA PRO A 154 -18.57 -14.31 7.62
C PRO A 154 -18.35 -15.63 8.37
N VAL A 155 -19.29 -16.57 8.18
CA VAL A 155 -19.12 -17.94 8.67
C VAL A 155 -17.97 -18.60 7.89
N LYS A 156 -16.94 -19.03 8.59
CA LYS A 156 -15.77 -19.70 8.02
C LYS A 156 -16.07 -21.19 7.84
N THR A 157 -15.97 -21.69 6.62
CA THR A 157 -16.26 -23.09 6.26
C THR A 157 -15.03 -23.89 5.91
N LYS A 158 -13.87 -23.22 5.79
CA LYS A 158 -12.58 -23.81 5.41
C LYS A 158 -11.48 -23.40 6.38
N ILE A 159 -10.42 -24.20 6.42
CA ILE A 159 -9.33 -24.02 7.36
C ILE A 159 -8.35 -22.94 6.91
N ILE A 160 -7.61 -23.18 5.85
CA ILE A 160 -6.43 -22.36 5.51
C ILE A 160 -6.29 -22.15 4.01
N SER A 161 -5.88 -20.94 3.64
CA SER A 161 -5.60 -20.56 2.25
C SER A 161 -4.31 -19.76 2.10
N THR A 162 -3.85 -19.61 0.88
CA THR A 162 -2.82 -18.64 0.50
C THR A 162 -3.03 -18.15 -0.93
N VAL A 163 -2.51 -16.96 -1.23
CA VAL A 163 -2.42 -16.46 -2.61
C VAL A 163 -0.96 -16.44 -3.04
N CYS A 164 -0.59 -17.37 -3.90
CA CYS A 164 0.77 -17.49 -4.42
C CYS A 164 0.77 -17.70 -5.93
N SER A 165 1.27 -16.73 -6.71
CA SER A 165 1.43 -16.88 -8.15
C SER A 165 2.70 -17.66 -8.48
N ASN A 166 2.73 -18.26 -9.67
CA ASN A 166 3.92 -18.95 -10.21
C ASN A 166 5.02 -17.99 -10.70
N ARG A 167 4.89 -16.68 -10.48
CA ARG A 167 5.90 -15.69 -10.86
C ARG A 167 7.21 -15.95 -10.13
N ARG A 168 8.31 -15.85 -10.87
CA ARG A 168 9.67 -16.02 -10.35
C ARG A 168 10.44 -14.70 -10.44
N GLY A 169 11.34 -14.44 -9.49
CA GLY A 169 12.18 -13.25 -9.48
C GLY A 169 13.44 -13.46 -8.65
N THR A 170 14.57 -12.94 -9.13
CA THR A 170 15.89 -13.14 -8.51
C THR A 170 16.18 -12.19 -7.35
N LEU A 171 15.58 -11.00 -7.32
CA LEU A 171 15.81 -9.97 -6.29
C LEU A 171 14.65 -9.81 -5.30
N THR A 172 13.64 -10.66 -5.39
CA THR A 172 12.47 -10.68 -4.50
C THR A 172 12.31 -12.06 -3.90
N LEU A 173 11.47 -12.20 -2.89
CA LEU A 173 11.19 -13.50 -2.24
C LEU A 173 10.33 -14.44 -3.09
N HIS A 174 9.99 -14.12 -4.34
CA HIS A 174 9.07 -14.93 -5.16
C HIS A 174 9.45 -16.40 -5.22
N ASN A 175 10.73 -16.72 -5.45
CA ASN A 175 11.18 -18.13 -5.54
C ASN A 175 11.10 -18.83 -4.18
N LYS A 176 11.55 -18.17 -3.09
CA LYS A 176 11.45 -18.75 -1.74
C LYS A 176 9.99 -18.97 -1.35
N ARG A 177 9.13 -17.99 -1.59
CA ARG A 177 7.70 -18.07 -1.32
C ARG A 177 7.03 -19.21 -2.07
N TYR A 178 7.33 -19.37 -3.36
CA TYR A 178 6.77 -20.46 -4.16
C TYR A 178 7.19 -21.83 -3.63
N GLY A 179 8.50 -22.04 -3.38
CA GLY A 179 9.03 -23.29 -2.82
C GLY A 179 8.45 -23.62 -1.45
N PHE A 180 8.41 -22.62 -0.55
CA PHE A 180 7.82 -22.74 0.77
C PHE A 180 6.32 -23.12 0.71
N THR A 181 5.56 -22.45 -0.17
CA THR A 181 4.12 -22.74 -0.34
C THR A 181 3.89 -24.17 -0.87
N ALA A 182 4.74 -24.63 -1.79
CA ALA A 182 4.66 -26.00 -2.31
C ALA A 182 4.95 -27.06 -1.21
N GLN A 183 5.95 -26.81 -0.38
CA GLN A 183 6.26 -27.69 0.77
C GLN A 183 5.10 -27.70 1.78
N LEU A 184 4.53 -26.55 2.10
CA LEU A 184 3.36 -26.48 2.98
C LEU A 184 2.16 -27.24 2.43
N LYS A 185 1.89 -27.17 1.12
CA LYS A 185 0.79 -27.93 0.51
C LYS A 185 0.99 -29.44 0.64
N SER A 186 2.21 -29.93 0.58
CA SER A 186 2.52 -31.34 0.82
C SER A 186 2.33 -31.75 2.28
N ALA A 187 2.50 -30.83 3.23
CA ALA A 187 2.41 -31.09 4.69
C ALA A 187 1.03 -30.77 5.29
N ILE A 188 0.20 -29.95 4.61
CA ILE A 188 -1.12 -29.52 5.05
C ILE A 188 -2.09 -29.72 3.87
N GLN A 189 -2.86 -30.80 3.91
CA GLN A 189 -3.78 -31.17 2.81
C GLN A 189 -4.90 -30.15 2.63
N GLU A 190 -5.36 -29.52 3.71
CA GLU A 190 -6.42 -28.51 3.75
C GLU A 190 -5.99 -27.15 3.18
N LEU A 191 -4.71 -26.93 2.88
CA LEU A 191 -4.21 -25.68 2.33
C LEU A 191 -4.69 -25.49 0.89
N ASP A 192 -5.59 -24.55 0.66
CA ASP A 192 -5.97 -24.10 -0.68
C ASP A 192 -5.03 -23.00 -1.18
N ILE A 193 -4.45 -23.19 -2.39
CA ILE A 193 -3.54 -22.24 -3.02
C ILE A 193 -4.25 -21.57 -4.18
N TYR A 194 -4.40 -20.26 -4.12
CA TYR A 194 -4.93 -19.40 -5.19
C TYR A 194 -3.81 -18.63 -5.89
N GLY A 195 -4.06 -18.19 -7.11
CA GLY A 195 -3.17 -17.31 -7.83
C GLY A 195 -2.99 -17.67 -9.29
N HIS A 196 -2.34 -16.78 -10.02
CA HIS A 196 -2.09 -16.96 -11.45
C HIS A 196 -1.22 -18.21 -11.71
N GLY A 197 -1.71 -19.09 -12.58
CA GLY A 197 -1.02 -20.34 -12.92
C GLY A 197 -1.20 -21.47 -11.89
N VAL A 198 -2.11 -21.30 -10.89
CA VAL A 198 -2.50 -22.35 -9.94
C VAL A 198 -4.03 -22.46 -9.96
N LYS A 199 -4.75 -21.84 -9.04
CA LYS A 199 -6.20 -21.70 -9.04
C LYS A 199 -6.56 -20.24 -9.27
N PRO A 200 -7.14 -19.90 -10.43
CA PRO A 200 -7.54 -18.52 -10.68
C PRO A 200 -8.64 -18.09 -9.71
N MET A 201 -8.71 -16.81 -9.44
CA MET A 201 -9.77 -16.15 -8.68
C MET A 201 -10.13 -14.84 -9.36
N SER A 202 -11.39 -14.47 -9.33
CA SER A 202 -11.85 -13.17 -9.80
C SER A 202 -11.61 -12.08 -8.74
N ASP A 203 -11.95 -12.41 -7.49
CA ASP A 203 -11.78 -11.52 -6.33
C ASP A 203 -10.95 -12.24 -5.27
N LYS A 204 -10.06 -11.50 -4.62
CA LYS A 204 -9.25 -12.01 -3.51
C LYS A 204 -10.12 -12.47 -2.31
N ALA A 205 -11.34 -11.97 -2.20
CA ALA A 205 -12.33 -12.44 -1.23
C ALA A 205 -12.60 -13.95 -1.32
N GLU A 206 -12.49 -14.58 -2.50
CA GLU A 206 -12.65 -16.03 -2.68
C GLU A 206 -11.59 -16.84 -1.89
N ALA A 207 -10.41 -16.28 -1.72
CA ALA A 207 -9.32 -16.87 -0.95
C ALA A 207 -9.35 -16.48 0.54
N LEU A 208 -10.27 -15.63 0.98
CA LEU A 208 -10.30 -15.09 2.32
C LEU A 208 -11.63 -15.34 3.06
N ASP A 209 -12.77 -15.01 2.45
CA ASP A 209 -14.07 -15.08 3.12
C ASP A 209 -14.40 -16.47 3.70
N PRO A 210 -14.16 -17.60 2.99
CA PRO A 210 -14.46 -18.92 3.55
C PRO A 210 -13.45 -19.43 4.59
N TYR A 211 -12.26 -18.83 4.70
CA TYR A 211 -11.14 -19.39 5.45
C TYR A 211 -10.93 -18.75 6.81
N GLN A 212 -10.63 -19.58 7.83
CA GLN A 212 -10.23 -19.10 9.15
C GLN A 212 -8.82 -18.49 9.12
N TYR A 213 -7.89 -19.17 8.44
CA TYR A 213 -6.48 -18.80 8.38
C TYR A 213 -6.04 -18.44 6.97
N HIS A 214 -5.07 -17.54 6.86
CA HIS A 214 -4.47 -17.18 5.57
C HIS A 214 -2.95 -17.02 5.70
N ILE A 215 -2.19 -17.57 4.76
CA ILE A 215 -0.72 -17.38 4.74
C ILE A 215 -0.41 -16.16 3.88
N SER A 216 0.04 -15.09 4.52
CA SER A 216 0.39 -13.81 3.91
C SER A 216 1.90 -13.62 3.90
N ILE A 217 2.54 -13.73 2.74
CA ILE A 217 3.99 -13.59 2.59
C ILE A 217 4.29 -12.41 1.67
N GLU A 218 5.02 -11.41 2.19
CA GLU A 218 5.48 -10.28 1.39
C GLU A 218 6.61 -10.68 0.42
N ASN A 219 6.74 -9.93 -0.66
CA ASN A 219 7.82 -10.14 -1.63
C ASN A 219 9.13 -9.49 -1.21
N HIS A 220 9.10 -8.67 -0.17
CA HIS A 220 10.22 -7.94 0.38
C HIS A 220 10.02 -7.73 1.88
N VAL A 221 11.07 -7.89 2.67
CA VAL A 221 11.05 -7.71 4.13
C VAL A 221 11.80 -6.42 4.45
N CYS A 222 11.09 -5.45 4.99
CA CYS A 222 11.64 -4.16 5.39
C CYS A 222 10.68 -3.52 6.41
N LEU A 223 11.20 -2.64 7.28
CA LEU A 223 10.38 -1.85 8.19
C LEU A 223 9.33 -1.05 7.41
N HIS A 224 8.13 -0.97 7.96
CA HIS A 224 7.00 -0.24 7.38
C HIS A 224 6.47 -0.79 6.05
N HIS A 225 7.08 -1.83 5.48
CA HIS A 225 6.67 -2.38 4.18
C HIS A 225 5.50 -3.36 4.33
N LEU A 226 4.33 -2.77 4.52
CA LEU A 226 3.05 -3.45 4.51
C LEU A 226 2.39 -3.21 3.15
N THR A 227 2.19 -4.28 2.38
CA THR A 227 1.41 -4.21 1.14
C THR A 227 -0.03 -4.64 1.41
N GLU A 228 -0.81 -4.80 0.37
CA GLU A 228 -2.19 -5.26 0.46
C GLU A 228 -2.36 -6.65 1.11
N LYS A 229 -1.29 -7.42 1.29
CA LYS A 229 -1.41 -8.84 1.69
C LYS A 229 -1.92 -9.02 3.11
N LEU A 230 -1.39 -8.23 4.03
CA LEU A 230 -1.83 -8.27 5.42
C LEU A 230 -3.17 -7.55 5.61
N PRO A 231 -3.39 -6.32 5.10
CA PRO A 231 -4.69 -5.65 5.11
C PRO A 231 -5.84 -6.46 4.51
N ASP A 232 -5.63 -7.08 3.34
CA ASP A 232 -6.68 -7.88 2.70
C ASP A 232 -7.11 -9.09 3.55
N ALA A 233 -6.15 -9.72 4.26
CA ALA A 233 -6.47 -10.81 5.19
C ALA A 233 -7.39 -10.32 6.33
N PHE A 234 -7.12 -9.14 6.89
CA PHE A 234 -8.00 -8.54 7.90
C PHE A 234 -9.36 -8.16 7.34
N LEU A 235 -9.40 -7.59 6.12
CA LEU A 235 -10.67 -7.27 5.45
C LEU A 235 -11.55 -8.50 5.26
N GLY A 236 -10.95 -9.66 4.97
CA GLY A 236 -11.61 -10.95 4.89
C GLY A 236 -11.84 -11.65 6.23
N TYR A 237 -11.57 -11.02 7.37
CA TYR A 237 -11.70 -11.62 8.71
C TYR A 237 -10.92 -12.93 8.87
N THR A 238 -9.76 -13.07 8.26
CA THR A 238 -8.88 -14.23 8.45
C THR A 238 -7.79 -13.94 9.46
N LEU A 239 -7.31 -14.96 10.17
CA LEU A 239 -6.09 -14.88 10.98
C LEU A 239 -4.88 -15.14 10.08
N PRO A 240 -4.05 -14.13 9.77
CA PRO A 240 -2.91 -14.33 8.90
C PRO A 240 -1.70 -14.91 9.63
N PHE A 241 -1.09 -15.96 9.05
CA PHE A 241 0.31 -16.30 9.27
C PHE A 241 1.14 -15.37 8.37
N TYR A 242 1.91 -14.48 8.98
CA TYR A 242 2.52 -13.37 8.27
C TYR A 242 4.05 -13.41 8.25
N HIS A 243 4.61 -13.31 7.04
CA HIS A 243 6.03 -13.08 6.82
C HIS A 243 6.23 -11.80 6.00
N GLY A 244 6.81 -10.77 6.60
CA GLY A 244 6.98 -9.48 5.91
C GLY A 244 7.54 -8.39 6.81
N CYS A 245 6.77 -7.32 7.02
CA CYS A 245 7.16 -6.15 7.77
C CYS A 245 7.51 -6.50 9.23
N PRO A 246 8.77 -6.28 9.68
CA PRO A 246 9.19 -6.66 11.03
C PRO A 246 8.46 -5.89 12.14
N ASN A 247 8.03 -4.67 11.85
CA ASN A 247 7.30 -3.82 12.80
C ASN A 247 5.80 -3.73 12.49
N ALA A 248 5.19 -4.79 11.98
CA ALA A 248 3.75 -4.83 11.72
C ALA A 248 2.91 -4.62 13.00
N ALA A 249 3.44 -4.98 14.17
CA ALA A 249 2.80 -4.77 15.46
C ALA A 249 2.69 -3.29 15.89
N ASP A 250 3.45 -2.38 15.27
CA ASP A 250 3.28 -0.94 15.48
C ASP A 250 1.96 -0.42 14.87
N TYR A 251 1.43 -1.12 13.89
CA TYR A 251 0.22 -0.76 13.14
C TYR A 251 -1.01 -1.55 13.60
N PHE A 252 -0.83 -2.85 13.85
CA PHE A 252 -1.93 -3.76 14.14
C PHE A 252 -1.73 -4.46 15.47
N PRO A 253 -2.81 -4.82 16.19
CA PRO A 253 -2.69 -5.58 17.42
C PRO A 253 -1.86 -6.85 17.21
N SER A 254 -0.88 -7.11 18.06
CA SER A 254 -0.02 -8.31 17.96
C SER A 254 -0.80 -9.63 18.00
N GLY A 255 -1.99 -9.63 18.59
CA GLY A 255 -2.91 -10.77 18.55
C GLY A 255 -3.62 -11.00 17.21
N SER A 256 -3.58 -10.03 16.29
CA SER A 256 -4.32 -10.11 15.02
C SER A 256 -3.62 -10.90 13.91
N PHE A 257 -2.35 -11.24 14.08
CA PHE A 257 -1.56 -12.04 13.14
C PHE A 257 -0.53 -12.90 13.89
N ILE A 258 -0.01 -13.91 13.20
CA ILE A 258 1.02 -14.80 13.74
C ILE A 258 2.26 -14.67 12.87
N PRO A 259 3.38 -14.15 13.41
CA PRO A 259 4.62 -14.07 12.66
C PRO A 259 5.15 -15.46 12.32
N ILE A 260 5.58 -15.65 11.07
CA ILE A 260 6.23 -16.87 10.59
C ILE A 260 7.53 -16.55 9.87
N ASP A 261 8.45 -17.52 9.81
CA ASP A 261 9.67 -17.41 9.03
C ASP A 261 9.71 -18.45 7.90
N ILE A 262 9.67 -17.98 6.66
CA ILE A 262 9.77 -18.86 5.48
C ILE A 262 11.18 -19.44 5.28
N GLY A 263 12.15 -19.04 6.08
CA GLY A 263 13.50 -19.61 6.13
C GLY A 263 13.62 -20.83 7.05
N ASP A 264 12.68 -20.98 7.98
CA ASP A 264 12.61 -22.10 8.92
C ASP A 264 11.28 -22.85 8.74
N PHE A 265 11.30 -23.85 7.85
CA PHE A 265 10.10 -24.57 7.43
C PHE A 265 9.50 -25.39 8.58
N GLU A 266 10.30 -26.18 9.30
CA GLU A 266 9.81 -27.11 10.35
C GLU A 266 9.16 -26.32 11.49
N ARG A 267 9.85 -25.30 12.01
CA ARG A 267 9.29 -24.44 13.05
C ARG A 267 8.01 -23.75 12.59
N THR A 268 7.98 -23.24 11.35
CA THR A 268 6.78 -22.59 10.83
C THR A 268 5.62 -23.58 10.66
N LEU A 269 5.90 -24.79 10.21
CA LEU A 269 4.89 -25.85 10.08
C LEU A 269 4.29 -26.22 11.44
N ASP A 270 5.13 -26.36 12.48
CA ASP A 270 4.68 -26.62 13.85
C ASP A 270 3.80 -25.48 14.40
N VAL A 271 4.20 -24.23 14.18
CA VAL A 271 3.39 -23.05 14.54
C VAL A 271 2.02 -23.08 13.85
N ILE A 272 1.99 -23.33 12.54
CA ILE A 272 0.72 -23.38 11.79
C ILE A 272 -0.17 -24.51 12.29
N LYS A 273 0.36 -25.72 12.43
CA LYS A 273 -0.40 -26.89 12.90
C LYS A 273 -0.91 -26.71 14.34
N GLY A 274 -0.06 -26.22 15.25
CA GLY A 274 -0.42 -25.94 16.63
C GLY A 274 -1.53 -24.89 16.75
N THR A 275 -1.41 -23.79 16.02
CA THR A 275 -2.42 -22.72 15.96
C THR A 275 -3.79 -23.24 15.47
N ILE A 276 -3.79 -24.06 14.42
CA ILE A 276 -5.02 -24.66 13.86
C ILE A 276 -5.63 -25.65 14.87
N ALA A 277 -4.82 -26.55 15.45
CA ALA A 277 -5.27 -27.54 16.39
C ALA A 277 -5.87 -26.91 17.66
N ASN A 278 -5.31 -25.79 18.13
CA ASN A 278 -5.81 -25.03 19.28
C ASN A 278 -6.99 -24.10 18.93
N ASN A 279 -7.42 -24.04 17.67
CA ASN A 279 -8.50 -23.17 17.20
C ASN A 279 -8.31 -21.69 17.59
N GLU A 280 -7.06 -21.18 17.52
CA GLU A 280 -6.73 -19.80 17.93
C GLU A 280 -7.46 -18.72 17.12
N TYR A 281 -8.00 -19.05 15.94
CA TYR A 281 -8.84 -18.13 15.16
C TYR A 281 -9.97 -17.55 15.99
N LYS A 282 -10.67 -18.39 16.75
CA LYS A 282 -11.81 -17.97 17.57
C LYS A 282 -11.38 -17.00 18.68
N ASP A 283 -10.30 -17.30 19.35
CA ASP A 283 -9.80 -16.49 20.48
C ASP A 283 -9.19 -15.16 20.00
N ARG A 284 -8.65 -15.15 18.78
CA ARG A 284 -8.03 -13.97 18.18
C ARG A 284 -8.97 -13.13 17.32
N LEU A 285 -10.21 -13.55 17.10
CA LEU A 285 -11.18 -12.81 16.29
C LEU A 285 -11.38 -11.36 16.76
N PRO A 286 -11.43 -11.01 18.05
CA PRO A 286 -11.52 -9.61 18.47
C PRO A 286 -10.34 -8.74 18.00
N TYR A 287 -9.12 -9.29 17.97
CA TYR A 287 -7.95 -8.57 17.46
C TYR A 287 -7.99 -8.41 15.94
N ILE A 288 -8.52 -9.40 15.22
CA ILE A 288 -8.72 -9.32 13.76
C ILE A 288 -9.75 -8.23 13.44
N ILE A 289 -10.85 -8.15 14.19
CA ILE A 289 -11.87 -7.10 14.04
C ILE A 289 -11.26 -5.71 14.24
N GLU A 290 -10.43 -5.53 15.28
CA GLU A 290 -9.74 -4.25 15.51
C GLU A 290 -8.71 -3.94 14.41
N ALA A 291 -7.93 -4.93 13.96
CA ALA A 291 -7.00 -4.74 12.84
C ALA A 291 -7.74 -4.32 11.56
N ARG A 292 -8.87 -4.96 11.28
CA ARG A 292 -9.75 -4.62 10.17
C ARG A 292 -10.28 -3.19 10.26
N ARG A 293 -10.73 -2.76 11.43
CA ARG A 293 -11.14 -1.37 11.68
C ARG A 293 -10.00 -0.41 11.36
N ARG A 294 -8.79 -0.70 11.82
CA ARG A 294 -7.61 0.12 11.53
C ARG A 294 -7.27 0.16 10.04
N VAL A 295 -7.42 -0.95 9.31
CA VAL A 295 -7.26 -0.94 7.85
C VAL A 295 -8.24 0.02 7.19
N LEU A 296 -9.50 -0.01 7.59
CA LEU A 296 -10.55 0.82 6.99
C LEU A 296 -10.42 2.29 7.36
N GLU A 297 -10.08 2.60 8.62
CA GLU A 297 -10.23 3.94 9.20
C GLU A 297 -8.89 4.66 9.45
N GLU A 298 -7.82 3.94 9.84
CA GLU A 298 -6.54 4.57 10.24
C GLU A 298 -5.45 4.42 9.18
N TYR A 299 -5.40 3.26 8.52
CA TYR A 299 -4.37 2.89 7.53
C TYR A 299 -4.92 2.78 6.11
N ASN A 300 -6.12 3.29 5.87
CA ASN A 300 -6.64 3.61 4.56
C ASN A 300 -5.73 4.66 3.90
N LEU A 301 -5.49 4.55 2.59
CA LEU A 301 -4.63 5.47 1.85
C LEU A 301 -4.98 6.95 2.11
N PHE A 302 -6.27 7.28 2.11
CA PHE A 302 -6.74 8.66 2.22
C PHE A 302 -6.74 9.16 3.66
N ALA A 303 -6.92 8.27 4.65
CA ALA A 303 -6.73 8.59 6.06
C ALA A 303 -5.25 8.91 6.38
N VAL A 304 -4.33 8.13 5.80
CA VAL A 304 -2.89 8.37 5.92
C VAL A 304 -2.51 9.71 5.28
N LEU A 305 -3.01 9.99 4.07
CA LEU A 305 -2.73 11.23 3.36
C LEU A 305 -3.29 12.45 4.09
N GLU A 306 -4.53 12.38 4.55
CA GLU A 306 -5.14 13.48 5.31
C GLU A 306 -4.32 13.84 6.54
N ARG A 307 -3.94 12.84 7.34
CA ARG A 307 -3.09 13.03 8.51
C ARG A 307 -1.77 13.71 8.17
N GLU A 308 -1.06 13.22 7.13
CA GLU A 308 0.23 13.77 6.73
C GLU A 308 0.10 15.19 6.15
N ILE A 309 -0.97 15.47 5.40
CA ILE A 309 -1.26 16.80 4.86
C ILE A 309 -1.56 17.76 5.99
N CYS A 310 -2.48 17.45 6.90
CA CYS A 310 -2.86 18.32 8.02
C CYS A 310 -1.68 18.62 8.96
N LEU A 311 -0.82 17.62 9.22
CA LEU A 311 0.39 17.81 10.04
C LEU A 311 1.41 18.75 9.39
N ASN A 312 1.45 18.83 8.07
CA ASN A 312 2.39 19.66 7.34
C ASN A 312 1.79 21.01 6.94
N ASP A 313 0.49 21.11 6.68
CA ASP A 313 -0.18 22.34 6.27
C ASP A 313 -0.02 23.46 7.30
N SER A 314 -0.07 23.12 8.58
CA SER A 314 0.13 24.05 9.71
C SER A 314 1.55 24.62 9.83
N LYS A 315 2.54 24.05 9.16
CA LYS A 315 3.97 24.43 9.24
C LYS A 315 4.42 25.32 8.09
N MET A 316 3.54 25.62 7.13
CA MET A 316 3.95 26.22 5.87
C MET A 316 3.99 27.74 5.88
N THR A 317 5.14 28.28 5.51
CA THR A 317 5.29 29.67 5.04
C THR A 317 4.86 29.71 3.57
N GLN A 318 4.04 30.73 3.21
CA GLN A 318 3.62 30.94 1.81
C GLN A 318 4.85 31.15 0.91
N SER A 319 5.23 30.10 0.20
CA SER A 319 6.23 30.20 -0.87
C SER A 319 5.49 30.38 -2.20
N ASN A 320 5.84 31.41 -2.97
CA ASN A 320 5.29 31.65 -4.31
C ASN A 320 6.07 30.89 -5.42
N SER A 321 6.83 29.87 -5.06
CA SER A 321 7.65 29.10 -6.00
C SER A 321 6.85 27.93 -6.60
N TYR A 322 6.20 28.19 -7.72
CA TYR A 322 5.58 27.16 -8.56
C TYR A 322 6.62 26.51 -9.46
N GLY A 323 6.70 25.19 -9.41
CA GLY A 323 7.64 24.40 -10.20
C GLY A 323 6.95 23.47 -11.19
N VAL A 324 7.69 22.50 -11.66
CA VAL A 324 7.19 21.40 -12.48
C VAL A 324 7.60 20.07 -11.89
N ILE A 325 6.74 19.07 -11.97
CA ILE A 325 7.08 17.67 -11.71
C ILE A 325 7.07 16.92 -13.02
N MET A 326 8.14 16.20 -13.28
CA MET A 326 8.28 15.35 -14.46
C MET A 326 8.19 13.89 -14.05
N ASN A 327 7.49 13.07 -14.82
CA ASN A 327 7.59 11.62 -14.75
C ASN A 327 9.07 11.18 -14.84
N ARG A 328 9.44 10.09 -14.17
CA ARG A 328 10.82 9.59 -14.13
C ARG A 328 11.48 9.45 -15.51
N GLN A 329 10.74 8.96 -16.50
CA GLN A 329 11.29 8.79 -17.84
C GLN A 329 11.43 10.14 -18.58
N THR A 330 10.44 11.03 -18.45
CA THR A 330 10.49 12.39 -18.98
C THR A 330 11.69 13.15 -18.42
N LEU A 331 11.92 13.05 -17.11
CA LEU A 331 13.05 13.67 -16.43
C LEU A 331 14.40 13.21 -17.02
N ARG A 332 14.56 11.90 -17.25
CA ARG A 332 15.77 11.31 -17.84
C ARG A 332 15.98 11.75 -19.30
N ILE A 333 14.89 11.88 -20.08
CA ILE A 333 14.95 12.35 -21.48
C ILE A 333 15.36 13.82 -21.49
N LYS A 334 14.75 14.66 -20.68
CA LYS A 334 15.04 16.11 -20.66
C LYS A 334 16.36 16.48 -20.00
N LYS A 335 16.88 15.62 -19.09
CA LYS A 335 18.13 15.82 -18.37
C LYS A 335 19.00 14.57 -18.44
N PRO A 336 19.82 14.39 -19.50
CA PRO A 336 20.59 13.16 -19.73
C PRO A 336 21.52 12.79 -18.56
N LEU A 337 22.12 13.75 -17.88
CA LEU A 337 22.95 13.50 -16.68
C LEU A 337 22.17 12.86 -15.53
N VAL A 338 20.89 13.20 -15.37
CA VAL A 338 19.99 12.53 -14.44
C VAL A 338 19.76 11.08 -14.84
N GLY A 339 19.69 10.82 -16.15
CA GLY A 339 19.60 9.47 -16.70
C GLY A 339 20.79 8.60 -16.26
N ILE A 340 22.00 9.12 -16.43
CA ILE A 340 23.26 8.43 -16.03
C ILE A 340 23.27 8.19 -14.52
N ARG A 341 23.02 9.22 -13.71
CA ARG A 341 22.98 9.11 -12.24
C ARG A 341 21.95 8.04 -11.79
N SER A 342 20.78 8.05 -12.37
CA SER A 342 19.70 7.09 -12.09
C SER A 342 20.11 5.63 -12.39
N ILE A 343 20.92 5.40 -13.43
CA ILE A 343 21.49 4.07 -13.74
C ILE A 343 22.49 3.66 -12.65
N VAL A 344 23.39 4.55 -12.24
CA VAL A 344 24.35 4.28 -11.17
C VAL A 344 23.64 3.97 -9.86
N GLU A 345 22.68 4.79 -9.45
CA GLU A 345 21.88 4.56 -8.25
C GLU A 345 21.15 3.19 -8.29
N LYS A 346 20.62 2.82 -9.45
CA LYS A 346 19.99 1.50 -9.65
C LYS A 346 20.99 0.35 -9.48
N ILE A 347 22.18 0.49 -10.05
CA ILE A 347 23.23 -0.53 -9.94
C ILE A 347 23.67 -0.68 -8.49
N VAL A 348 23.94 0.43 -7.79
CA VAL A 348 24.34 0.45 -6.38
C VAL A 348 23.27 -0.18 -5.48
N THR A 349 22.02 0.24 -5.64
CA THR A 349 20.90 -0.30 -4.86
C THR A 349 20.72 -1.80 -5.07
N LYS A 350 20.74 -2.25 -6.33
CA LYS A 350 20.64 -3.68 -6.65
C LYS A 350 21.85 -4.48 -6.15
N GLY A 351 23.04 -3.88 -6.18
CA GLY A 351 24.28 -4.46 -5.61
C GLY A 351 24.17 -4.68 -4.11
N LYS A 352 23.73 -3.65 -3.36
CA LYS A 352 23.49 -3.75 -1.91
C LYS A 352 22.54 -4.90 -1.58
N HIS A 353 21.42 -5.02 -2.27
CA HIS A 353 20.46 -6.14 -2.05
C HIS A 353 21.06 -7.51 -2.33
N ARG A 354 21.98 -7.64 -3.29
CA ARG A 354 22.67 -8.92 -3.56
C ARG A 354 23.62 -9.31 -2.44
N ILE A 355 24.34 -8.34 -1.87
CA ILE A 355 25.28 -8.57 -0.76
C ILE A 355 24.50 -9.02 0.49
N TRP A 356 23.46 -8.29 0.87
CA TRP A 356 22.62 -8.59 2.05
C TRP A 356 21.92 -9.96 2.00
N ARG A 357 21.72 -10.52 0.82
CA ARG A 357 21.12 -11.85 0.65
C ARG A 357 22.11 -13.01 0.77
N ARG A 358 23.41 -12.72 0.73
CA ARG A 358 24.47 -13.73 0.82
C ARG A 358 25.04 -13.89 2.23
N GLY A 359 24.82 -12.93 3.11
CA GLY A 359 25.11 -13.02 4.54
C GLY A 359 23.84 -13.38 5.33
#